data_8dc3fa31968ff22e31a89109caf268a7
#
_entry.id   8dc3fa31968ff22e31a89109caf268a7
#
_cell.length_a   1.000
_cell.length_b   1.000
_cell.length_c   1.000
_cell.angle_alpha   90.00
_cell.angle_beta   90.00
_cell.angle_gamma   90.00
#
_symmetry.space_group_name_H-M   'P 1'
#
loop_
_entity.id
_entity.type
_entity.pdbx_description
1 polymer ?
#
loop_
_entity_poly.entity_id
_entity_poly.type
_entity_poly.pdbx_seq_one_letter_code
_entity_poly.pdbx_strand_id
1 'polypeptide(L)'
;YPMSVVSAHVSSCPNHQTLRMTPLETRFQVAAFGICGYECNFCDMKKEDFDAVKAQIALYKEWRKVLQTGSFYRGRNFSDQGSTGSLSGPLTGNIQEWTCVSEDREKAVGFLMQKLVSPNTQFEYYRPNGLNPEARYHFYNRSLKYNVKEFGDLVNTVAPVHIRQDSVAHNLIAKF
;
A
#
# COMPACT_ATOMS: atom_id res chain seq x y z
N TYR A 1 8.11 16.88 -3.90
CA TYR A 1 9.38 16.35 -3.33
C TYR A 1 9.46 14.86 -3.61
N PRO A 2 10.66 14.31 -3.92
CA PRO A 2 10.85 12.87 -4.09
C PRO A 2 10.63 12.12 -2.75
N MET A 3 10.19 10.87 -2.83
CA MET A 3 9.92 10.07 -1.61
C MET A 3 11.18 9.82 -0.78
N SER A 4 12.36 9.91 -1.40
CA SER A 4 13.66 9.81 -0.71
C SER A 4 13.96 10.93 0.30
N VAL A 5 13.16 12.00 0.37
CA VAL A 5 13.29 13.05 1.39
C VAL A 5 12.11 13.07 2.37
N VAL A 6 11.18 12.14 2.22
CA VAL A 6 10.02 12.00 3.11
C VAL A 6 10.35 11.02 4.22
N SER A 7 10.61 11.52 5.42
CA SER A 7 10.78 10.67 6.61
C SER A 7 9.45 10.03 7.01
N ALA A 8 9.48 8.73 7.31
CA ALA A 8 8.33 7.99 7.80
C ALA A 8 8.78 6.92 8.81
N HIS A 9 7.97 6.69 9.85
CA HIS A 9 8.32 5.70 10.86
C HIS A 9 7.12 4.91 11.35
N VAL A 10 7.39 3.69 11.79
CA VAL A 10 6.46 2.85 12.51
C VAL A 10 6.61 3.17 13.99
N SER A 11 5.66 3.95 14.54
CA SER A 11 5.64 4.32 15.95
C SER A 11 5.09 3.19 16.83
N SER A 12 5.19 3.37 18.15
CA SER A 12 4.52 2.50 19.13
C SER A 12 2.99 2.49 18.95
N CYS A 13 2.33 1.48 19.47
CA CYS A 13 0.86 1.35 19.49
C CYS A 13 0.41 1.01 20.92
N PRO A 14 -0.55 1.75 21.50
CA PRO A 14 -1.27 2.92 20.94
C PRO A 14 -0.35 4.09 20.58
N ASN A 15 -0.75 4.90 19.59
CA ASN A 15 -0.03 6.14 19.27
C ASN A 15 -0.07 7.10 20.47
N HIS A 16 1.07 7.62 20.90
CA HIS A 16 1.19 8.42 22.12
C HIS A 16 0.45 9.76 22.07
N GLN A 17 0.18 10.30 20.89
CA GLN A 17 -0.51 11.60 20.73
C GLN A 17 -2.02 11.43 20.57
N THR A 18 -2.47 10.43 19.81
CA THR A 18 -3.86 10.29 19.41
C THR A 18 -4.56 9.10 20.06
N LEU A 19 -3.81 8.26 20.79
CA LEU A 19 -4.26 6.99 21.36
C LEU A 19 -4.85 6.01 20.32
N ARG A 20 -4.62 6.29 19.04
CA ARG A 20 -5.11 5.42 17.96
C ARG A 20 -4.39 4.09 17.99
N MET A 21 -5.17 3.04 17.84
CA MET A 21 -4.68 1.68 17.68
C MET A 21 -4.73 1.30 16.20
N THR A 22 -3.57 1.06 15.59
CA THR A 22 -3.45 0.68 14.19
C THR A 22 -2.58 -0.58 14.10
N PRO A 23 -2.98 -1.60 13.35
CA PRO A 23 -2.19 -2.83 13.17
C PRO A 23 -0.76 -2.53 12.72
N LEU A 24 0.21 -3.31 13.21
CA LEU A 24 1.63 -3.16 12.86
C LEU A 24 1.84 -3.21 11.34
N GLU A 25 1.16 -4.12 10.67
CA GLU A 25 1.22 -4.27 9.20
C GLU A 25 0.79 -2.98 8.48
N THR A 26 -0.34 -2.40 8.86
CA THR A 26 -0.84 -1.14 8.25
C THR A 26 0.14 0.01 8.48
N ARG A 27 0.69 0.15 9.70
CA ARG A 27 1.68 1.20 10.02
C ARG A 27 2.93 1.06 9.16
N PHE A 28 3.44 -0.16 9.01
CA PHE A 28 4.58 -0.44 8.16
C PHE A 28 4.29 -0.15 6.68
N GLN A 29 3.16 -0.59 6.15
CA GLN A 29 2.83 -0.41 4.74
C GLN A 29 2.74 1.07 4.34
N VAL A 30 2.22 1.92 5.22
CA VAL A 30 2.22 3.37 5.02
C VAL A 30 3.65 3.94 5.11
N ALA A 31 4.42 3.57 6.14
CA ALA A 31 5.76 4.08 6.36
C ALA A 31 6.75 3.65 5.25
N ALA A 32 6.54 2.49 4.64
CA ALA A 32 7.40 1.95 3.59
C ALA A 32 7.51 2.86 2.35
N PHE A 33 6.52 3.73 2.10
CA PHE A 33 6.58 4.70 0.99
C PHE A 33 7.47 5.92 1.26
N GLY A 34 8.05 6.04 2.46
CA GLY A 34 9.06 7.04 2.78
C GLY A 34 10.40 6.40 3.15
N ILE A 35 11.26 7.18 3.79
CA ILE A 35 12.46 6.66 4.47
C ILE A 35 11.98 5.97 5.73
N CYS A 36 11.72 4.67 5.63
CA CYS A 36 11.09 3.89 6.67
C CYS A 36 12.04 3.61 7.82
N GLY A 37 11.62 3.95 9.03
CA GLY A 37 12.26 3.60 10.29
C GLY A 37 11.26 3.05 11.31
N TYR A 38 11.77 2.62 12.47
CA TYR A 38 10.96 2.19 13.60
C TYR A 38 11.28 3.06 14.81
N GLU A 39 10.25 3.63 15.41
CA GLU A 39 10.31 4.44 16.61
C GLU A 39 9.50 3.76 17.72
N CYS A 40 10.04 2.68 18.25
CA CYS A 40 9.41 1.86 19.28
C CYS A 40 10.48 1.07 20.06
N ASN A 41 10.14 0.66 21.28
CA ASN A 41 11.00 -0.18 22.09
C ASN A 41 10.85 -1.66 21.66
N PHE A 42 11.85 -2.22 21.01
CA PHE A 42 11.84 -3.61 20.59
C PHE A 42 11.86 -4.62 21.76
N CYS A 43 12.38 -4.20 22.92
CA CYS A 43 12.41 -5.07 24.11
C CYS A 43 11.02 -5.34 24.69
N ASP A 44 10.06 -4.45 24.43
CA ASP A 44 8.68 -4.57 24.93
C ASP A 44 7.75 -5.28 23.93
N MET A 45 8.29 -5.66 22.75
CA MET A 45 7.50 -6.33 21.72
C MET A 45 7.27 -7.81 22.06
N LYS A 46 6.09 -8.30 21.72
CA LYS A 46 5.83 -9.73 21.64
C LYS A 46 6.72 -10.36 20.56
N LYS A 47 7.04 -11.63 20.72
CA LYS A 47 7.89 -12.35 19.78
C LYS A 47 7.33 -12.32 18.35
N GLU A 48 6.01 -12.49 18.21
CA GLU A 48 5.32 -12.48 16.92
C GLU A 48 5.48 -11.14 16.20
N ASP A 49 5.32 -10.03 16.92
CA ASP A 49 5.49 -8.67 16.38
C ASP A 49 6.95 -8.41 15.99
N PHE A 50 7.91 -8.88 16.81
CA PHE A 50 9.33 -8.74 16.52
C PHE A 50 9.75 -9.54 15.26
N ASP A 51 9.23 -10.75 15.08
CA ASP A 51 9.47 -11.56 13.89
C ASP A 51 8.81 -10.92 12.64
N ALA A 52 7.62 -10.32 12.80
CA ALA A 52 6.97 -9.55 11.76
C ALA A 52 7.81 -8.33 11.35
N VAL A 53 8.36 -7.57 12.31
CA VAL A 53 9.26 -6.44 12.05
C VAL A 53 10.49 -6.86 11.25
N LYS A 54 11.13 -7.99 11.58
CA LYS A 54 12.26 -8.50 10.81
C LYS A 54 11.89 -8.76 9.34
N ALA A 55 10.72 -9.38 9.11
CA ALA A 55 10.22 -9.65 7.77
C ALA A 55 9.90 -8.34 7.01
N GLN A 56 9.33 -7.35 7.69
CA GLN A 56 9.04 -6.03 7.15
C GLN A 56 10.33 -5.29 6.76
N ILE A 57 11.36 -5.32 7.59
CA ILE A 57 12.66 -4.72 7.29
C ILE A 57 13.31 -5.39 6.08
N ALA A 58 13.25 -6.73 5.98
CA ALA A 58 13.78 -7.47 4.83
C ALA A 58 13.06 -7.07 3.54
N LEU A 59 11.73 -6.99 3.59
CA LEU A 59 10.90 -6.54 2.46
C LEU A 59 11.23 -5.10 2.04
N TYR A 60 11.36 -4.18 3.01
CA TYR A 60 11.72 -2.80 2.73
C TYR A 60 13.10 -2.69 2.07
N LYS A 61 14.10 -3.44 2.55
CA LYS A 61 15.43 -3.46 1.95
C LYS A 61 15.43 -3.97 0.52
N GLU A 62 14.58 -4.92 0.18
CA GLU A 62 14.40 -5.43 -1.18
C GLU A 62 13.85 -4.36 -2.11
N TRP A 63 12.85 -3.59 -1.65
CA TRP A 63 12.06 -2.69 -2.49
C TRP A 63 12.41 -1.21 -2.34
N ARG A 64 13.24 -0.84 -1.35
CA ARG A 64 13.53 0.57 -1.04
C ARG A 64 14.05 1.38 -2.24
N LYS A 65 14.78 0.75 -3.17
CA LYS A 65 15.26 1.44 -4.38
C LYS A 65 14.09 1.94 -5.22
N VAL A 66 13.10 1.08 -5.47
CA VAL A 66 11.88 1.46 -6.20
C VAL A 66 11.11 2.53 -5.42
N LEU A 67 10.92 2.33 -4.12
CA LEU A 67 10.13 3.21 -3.26
C LEU A 67 10.74 4.61 -3.11
N GLN A 68 12.07 4.74 -3.07
CA GLN A 68 12.74 6.02 -2.84
C GLN A 68 13.13 6.77 -4.12
N THR A 69 13.46 6.05 -5.19
CA THR A 69 13.96 6.65 -6.44
C THR A 69 13.04 6.47 -7.64
N GLY A 70 12.00 5.64 -7.52
CA GLY A 70 11.00 5.46 -8.56
C GLY A 70 10.06 6.66 -8.71
N SER A 71 9.33 6.68 -9.81
CA SER A 71 8.28 7.66 -10.06
C SER A 71 7.06 7.35 -9.18
N PHE A 72 6.64 8.33 -8.38
CA PHE A 72 5.51 8.19 -7.47
C PHE A 72 4.23 8.75 -8.09
N TYR A 73 3.20 7.92 -8.16
CA TYR A 73 1.89 8.27 -8.68
C TYR A 73 0.83 8.16 -7.58
N ARG A 74 -0.04 9.15 -7.53
CA ARG A 74 -1.24 9.12 -6.70
C ARG A 74 -2.43 8.74 -7.55
N GLY A 75 -3.19 7.75 -7.08
CA GLY A 75 -4.50 7.42 -7.57
C GLY A 75 -5.59 8.12 -6.75
N ARG A 76 -6.65 7.38 -6.38
CA ARG A 76 -7.69 7.87 -5.48
C ARG A 76 -7.09 8.30 -4.13
N ASN A 77 -7.67 9.31 -3.51
CA ASN A 77 -7.24 9.76 -2.19
C ASN A 77 -8.44 10.08 -1.27
N PHE A 78 -8.20 10.13 0.03
CA PHE A 78 -9.24 10.37 1.03
C PHE A 78 -9.93 11.75 0.92
N SER A 79 -9.32 12.70 0.22
CA SER A 79 -9.88 14.03 0.01
C SER A 79 -10.71 14.14 -1.26
N ASP A 80 -10.73 13.13 -2.12
CA ASP A 80 -11.50 13.15 -3.36
C ASP A 80 -13.00 13.03 -3.07
N GLN A 81 -13.60 14.16 -2.77
CA GLN A 81 -15.05 14.27 -2.66
C GLN A 81 -15.64 14.33 -4.06
N GLY A 82 -16.27 13.24 -4.49
CA GLY A 82 -17.02 13.22 -5.74
C GLY A 82 -16.24 12.77 -6.98
N SER A 83 -15.09 12.14 -6.86
CA SER A 83 -14.48 11.43 -7.98
C SER A 83 -15.44 10.33 -8.47
N THR A 84 -16.11 10.65 -9.55
CA THR A 84 -17.12 9.84 -10.24
C THR A 84 -16.48 8.61 -10.85
N GLY A 85 -16.36 7.56 -10.12
CA GLY A 85 -15.79 6.30 -10.63
C GLY A 85 -15.97 5.14 -9.69
N SER A 86 -16.34 5.40 -8.46
CA SER A 86 -16.72 4.35 -7.53
C SER A 86 -18.23 4.15 -7.61
N LEU A 87 -18.66 2.96 -8.02
CA LEU A 87 -20.03 2.47 -7.85
C LEU A 87 -20.37 2.27 -6.36
N SER A 88 -19.45 2.54 -5.47
CA SER A 88 -19.63 2.49 -4.03
C SER A 88 -20.24 3.80 -3.55
N GLY A 89 -21.44 3.73 -3.04
CA GLY A 89 -22.26 4.79 -2.46
C GLY A 89 -21.55 5.82 -1.54
N PRO A 90 -22.18 6.27 -0.45
CA PRO A 90 -21.85 7.53 0.23
C PRO A 90 -20.47 7.66 0.89
N LEU A 91 -19.54 6.72 0.70
CA LEU A 91 -18.17 6.76 1.25
C LEU A 91 -17.11 7.22 0.22
N THR A 92 -17.44 8.23 -0.58
CA THR A 92 -16.44 8.94 -1.39
C THR A 92 -15.31 9.45 -0.48
N GLY A 93 -14.05 9.22 -0.90
CA GLY A 93 -12.90 9.57 -0.07
C GLY A 93 -12.49 8.48 0.95
N ASN A 94 -13.00 7.26 0.80
CA ASN A 94 -12.67 6.16 1.70
C ASN A 94 -11.39 5.39 1.29
N ILE A 95 -10.93 5.56 0.06
CA ILE A 95 -9.81 4.82 -0.53
C ILE A 95 -8.60 5.74 -0.75
N GLN A 96 -7.43 5.21 -0.43
CA GLN A 96 -6.14 5.81 -0.78
C GLN A 96 -5.36 4.85 -1.66
N GLU A 97 -4.90 5.33 -2.81
CA GLU A 97 -4.09 4.55 -3.76
C GLU A 97 -2.78 5.26 -4.08
N TRP A 98 -1.69 4.52 -4.04
CA TRP A 98 -0.38 4.97 -4.48
C TRP A 98 0.27 3.91 -5.37
N THR A 99 1.11 4.35 -6.31
CA THR A 99 1.97 3.47 -7.10
C THR A 99 3.36 4.11 -7.18
N CYS A 100 4.39 3.33 -6.92
CA CYS A 100 5.77 3.73 -7.14
C CYS A 100 6.37 2.81 -8.20
N VAL A 101 6.87 3.36 -9.30
CA VAL A 101 7.34 2.61 -10.47
C VAL A 101 8.82 2.88 -10.65
N SER A 102 9.63 1.84 -10.84
CA SER A 102 11.06 1.97 -11.14
C SER A 102 11.29 2.74 -12.45
N GLU A 103 12.46 3.35 -12.59
CA GLU A 103 12.82 4.16 -13.75
C GLU A 103 12.74 3.36 -15.07
N ASP A 104 13.17 2.10 -15.05
CA ASP A 104 13.09 1.15 -16.15
C ASP A 104 11.68 0.61 -16.42
N ARG A 105 10.71 0.91 -15.53
CA ARG A 105 9.34 0.39 -15.53
C ARG A 105 9.23 -1.14 -15.45
N GLU A 106 10.28 -1.82 -14.98
CA GLU A 106 10.24 -3.27 -14.80
C GLU A 106 9.60 -3.69 -13.47
N LYS A 107 9.60 -2.77 -12.49
CA LYS A 107 9.12 -3.05 -11.13
C LYS A 107 8.23 -1.94 -10.64
N ALA A 108 7.20 -2.31 -9.90
CA ALA A 108 6.36 -1.35 -9.21
C ALA A 108 5.90 -1.86 -7.85
N VAL A 109 5.68 -0.94 -6.94
CA VAL A 109 5.05 -1.19 -5.64
C VAL A 109 3.76 -0.40 -5.59
N GLY A 110 2.66 -1.09 -5.38
CA GLY A 110 1.35 -0.51 -5.22
C GLY A 110 0.89 -0.50 -3.76
N PHE A 111 -0.02 0.41 -3.46
CA PHE A 111 -0.64 0.56 -2.15
C PHE A 111 -2.11 0.90 -2.33
N LEU A 112 -2.95 0.17 -1.62
CA LEU A 112 -4.37 0.48 -1.48
C LEU A 112 -4.74 0.41 0.00
N MET A 113 -5.33 1.47 0.51
CA MET A 113 -5.82 1.54 1.87
C MET A 113 -7.30 1.92 1.88
N GLN A 114 -8.07 1.17 2.63
CA GLN A 114 -9.46 1.50 2.96
C GLN A 114 -9.52 2.04 4.40
N LYS A 115 -10.23 3.15 4.58
CA LYS A 115 -10.39 3.80 5.89
C LYS A 115 -11.49 3.15 6.72
N LEU A 116 -12.64 2.95 6.12
CA LEU A 116 -13.83 2.40 6.77
C LEU A 116 -14.44 1.28 5.91
N VAL A 117 -15.01 0.27 6.53
CA VAL A 117 -15.78 -0.77 5.85
C VAL A 117 -17.24 -0.33 5.72
N SER A 118 -17.79 -0.42 4.51
CA SER A 118 -19.22 -0.24 4.25
C SER A 118 -20.00 -1.54 4.45
N PRO A 119 -21.25 -1.49 4.90
CA PRO A 119 -22.14 -2.61 4.76
C PRO A 119 -22.31 -3.01 3.29
N ASN A 120 -22.30 -4.31 3.00
CA ASN A 120 -22.42 -4.83 1.63
C ASN A 120 -21.33 -4.32 0.68
N THR A 121 -20.11 -4.14 1.17
CA THR A 121 -18.97 -3.71 0.35
C THR A 121 -18.76 -4.66 -0.81
N GLN A 122 -18.76 -4.09 -2.02
CA GLN A 122 -18.36 -4.79 -3.24
C GLN A 122 -16.83 -4.85 -3.33
N PHE A 123 -16.32 -5.49 -4.40
CA PHE A 123 -14.89 -5.52 -4.68
C PHE A 123 -14.37 -4.11 -4.96
N GLU A 124 -13.24 -3.77 -4.35
CA GLU A 124 -12.47 -2.59 -4.71
C GLU A 124 -11.40 -2.97 -5.74
N TYR A 125 -11.14 -2.06 -6.66
CA TYR A 125 -10.14 -2.25 -7.71
C TYR A 125 -8.96 -1.33 -7.44
N TYR A 126 -7.77 -1.90 -7.38
CA TYR A 126 -6.54 -1.12 -7.40
C TYR A 126 -6.18 -0.80 -8.85
N ARG A 127 -5.89 0.47 -9.12
CA ARG A 127 -5.53 0.97 -10.47
C ARG A 127 -4.11 1.53 -10.46
N PRO A 128 -3.09 0.70 -10.76
CA PRO A 128 -1.72 1.17 -10.82
C PRO A 128 -1.53 2.19 -11.95
N ASN A 129 -0.79 3.26 -11.67
CA ASN A 129 -0.43 4.27 -12.65
C ASN A 129 1.05 4.15 -13.01
N GLY A 130 1.41 4.55 -14.23
CA GLY A 130 2.80 4.67 -14.67
C GLY A 130 3.44 3.39 -15.21
N LEU A 131 2.71 2.28 -15.25
CA LEU A 131 3.17 1.03 -15.86
C LEU A 131 3.27 1.17 -17.39
N ASN A 132 4.10 0.33 -18.01
CA ASN A 132 4.15 0.21 -19.47
C ASN A 132 2.91 -0.61 -19.92
N PRO A 133 1.99 -0.04 -20.74
CA PRO A 133 0.77 -0.71 -21.16
C PRO A 133 1.02 -1.96 -22.03
N GLU A 134 2.13 -1.99 -22.75
CA GLU A 134 2.50 -3.09 -23.64
C GLU A 134 3.25 -4.24 -22.94
N ALA A 135 3.70 -4.01 -21.70
CA ALA A 135 4.43 -5.01 -20.94
C ALA A 135 3.48 -5.89 -20.11
N ARG A 136 3.84 -7.16 -19.94
CA ARG A 136 3.15 -8.06 -19.02
C ARG A 136 3.82 -8.04 -17.66
N TYR A 137 3.04 -7.79 -16.62
CA TYR A 137 3.50 -7.77 -15.24
C TYR A 137 2.96 -8.96 -14.46
N HIS A 138 3.80 -9.46 -13.58
CA HIS A 138 3.40 -10.42 -12.57
C HIS A 138 3.00 -9.66 -11.29
N PHE A 139 1.71 -9.62 -11.02
CA PHE A 139 1.16 -9.01 -9.80
C PHE A 139 1.03 -10.05 -8.70
N TYR A 140 1.50 -9.71 -7.53
CA TYR A 140 1.26 -10.53 -6.35
C TYR A 140 1.05 -9.64 -5.12
N ASN A 141 0.19 -10.10 -4.24
CA ASN A 141 -0.06 -9.48 -2.95
C ASN A 141 0.23 -10.50 -1.85
N ARG A 142 1.13 -10.17 -0.96
CA ARG A 142 1.53 -11.05 0.13
C ARG A 142 0.42 -11.24 1.15
N SER A 143 -0.34 -10.20 1.45
CA SER A 143 -1.44 -10.25 2.42
C SER A 143 -2.66 -11.02 1.90
N LEU A 144 -2.96 -10.89 0.61
CA LEU A 144 -4.14 -11.50 -0.02
C LEU A 144 -3.83 -12.78 -0.80
N LYS A 145 -2.56 -13.22 -0.83
CA LYS A 145 -2.10 -14.37 -1.63
C LYS A 145 -2.50 -14.26 -3.12
N TYR A 146 -2.60 -13.04 -3.60
CA TYR A 146 -2.97 -12.74 -4.97
C TYR A 146 -1.78 -12.91 -5.90
N ASN A 147 -1.98 -13.58 -7.02
CA ASN A 147 -0.92 -13.89 -7.98
C ASN A 147 -1.51 -13.96 -9.40
N VAL A 148 -1.29 -12.93 -10.20
CA VAL A 148 -1.81 -12.80 -11.56
C VAL A 148 -0.75 -12.20 -12.48
N LYS A 149 -0.75 -12.63 -13.75
CA LYS A 149 0.09 -12.09 -14.82
C LYS A 149 -0.79 -11.43 -15.86
N GLU A 150 -0.73 -10.12 -15.95
CA GLU A 150 -1.54 -9.34 -16.89
C GLU A 150 -0.75 -8.21 -17.55
N PHE A 151 -1.24 -7.70 -18.66
CA PHE A 151 -0.70 -6.49 -19.26
C PHE A 151 -0.98 -5.27 -18.38
N GLY A 152 -0.10 -4.28 -18.43
CA GLY A 152 -0.16 -3.12 -17.54
C GLY A 152 -1.46 -2.31 -17.64
N ASP A 153 -2.12 -2.29 -18.79
CA ASP A 153 -3.42 -1.65 -18.98
C ASP A 153 -4.60 -2.49 -18.46
N LEU A 154 -4.51 -3.82 -18.59
CA LEU A 154 -5.55 -4.74 -18.12
C LEU A 154 -5.61 -4.85 -16.59
N VAL A 155 -4.50 -4.64 -15.89
CA VAL A 155 -4.48 -4.64 -14.43
C VAL A 155 -5.39 -3.56 -13.84
N ASN A 156 -5.60 -2.47 -14.56
CA ASN A 156 -6.56 -1.44 -14.17
C ASN A 156 -8.00 -1.95 -14.06
N THR A 157 -8.29 -3.12 -14.62
CA THR A 157 -9.63 -3.70 -14.66
C THR A 157 -9.80 -4.96 -13.83
N VAL A 158 -8.72 -5.65 -13.43
CA VAL A 158 -8.79 -7.08 -13.06
C VAL A 158 -8.28 -7.41 -11.65
N ALA A 159 -7.71 -6.48 -10.90
CA ALA A 159 -7.21 -6.76 -9.55
C ALA A 159 -8.27 -6.47 -8.46
N PRO A 160 -9.21 -7.38 -8.18
CA PRO A 160 -10.17 -7.18 -7.11
C PRO A 160 -9.48 -7.33 -5.75
N VAL A 161 -9.60 -6.32 -4.92
CA VAL A 161 -9.16 -6.37 -3.53
C VAL A 161 -10.40 -6.40 -2.65
N HIS A 162 -10.59 -7.47 -1.89
CA HIS A 162 -11.69 -7.55 -0.95
C HIS A 162 -11.20 -7.18 0.46
N ILE A 163 -11.68 -6.06 0.97
CA ILE A 163 -11.29 -5.52 2.26
C ILE A 163 -12.48 -5.63 3.20
N ARG A 164 -12.29 -6.34 4.32
CA ARG A 164 -13.34 -6.59 5.33
C ARG A 164 -13.06 -5.95 6.68
N GLN A 165 -12.01 -5.16 6.77
CA GLN A 165 -11.58 -4.56 8.04
C GLN A 165 -11.26 -3.08 7.86
N ASP A 166 -11.64 -2.25 8.82
CA ASP A 166 -11.33 -0.83 8.83
C ASP A 166 -9.81 -0.58 8.90
N SER A 167 -9.37 0.47 8.22
CA SER A 167 -7.97 0.93 8.21
C SER A 167 -6.96 -0.15 7.80
N VAL A 168 -7.34 -1.00 6.85
CA VAL A 168 -6.45 -2.01 6.28
C VAL A 168 -5.73 -1.45 5.04
N ALA A 169 -4.42 -1.64 5.01
CA ALA A 169 -3.59 -1.32 3.87
C ALA A 169 -3.03 -2.59 3.21
N HIS A 170 -2.93 -2.57 1.91
CA HIS A 170 -2.40 -3.67 1.11
C HIS A 170 -1.33 -3.15 0.16
N ASN A 171 -0.15 -3.76 0.20
CA ASN A 171 0.90 -3.51 -0.77
C ASN A 171 0.79 -4.51 -1.93
N LEU A 172 0.66 -3.98 -3.13
CA LEU A 172 0.68 -4.74 -4.37
C LEU A 172 2.06 -4.57 -5.02
N ILE A 173 2.68 -5.67 -5.38
CA ILE A 173 4.01 -5.67 -5.97
C ILE A 173 3.90 -6.19 -7.40
N ALA A 174 4.43 -5.44 -8.36
CA ALA A 174 4.50 -5.83 -9.75
C ALA A 174 5.96 -5.98 -10.20
N LYS A 175 6.25 -7.07 -10.86
CA LYS A 175 7.52 -7.34 -11.54
C LYS A 175 7.26 -7.69 -13.01
N PHE A 176 8.11 -7.15 -13.89
CA PHE A 176 8.18 -7.53 -15.30
C PHE A 176 8.75 -8.95 -15.45
#